data_e058a1aef876a2dbdb1d60032ee5aab6
#
_entry.id   e058a1aef876a2dbdb1d60032ee5aab6
#
_cell.length_a   1.000
_cell.length_b   1.000
_cell.length_c   1.000
_cell.angle_alpha   90.00
_cell.angle_beta   90.00
_cell.angle_gamma   90.00
#
_symmetry.space_group_name_H-M   'P 1'
#
loop_
_entity.id
_entity.type
_entity.pdbx_description
1 polymer ?
#
loop_
_entity_poly.entity_id
_entity_poly.type
_entity_poly.pdbx_seq_one_letter_code
_entity_poly.pdbx_strand_id
1 'polypeptide(L)'
;MPRFDIVGQLGSLRRYARSLTRDSADAEDLVHDALVRAYERRGTFRSGGNLRAWLLSIVHNAFIDKMRSRRSEAARVEQAGYLTDASTPAPQEHSVRLAQVREAFFSLPEEQRSALHLVAIEGLSYQEAADASGVPLGTLMSRIGRARAALRGMESAAPAPAKNHLRIVGDPS
;
A
#
# COMPACT_ATOMS: atom_id res chain seq x y z
N MET A 1 -16.22 13.05 -23.68
CA MET A 1 -15.48 13.68 -22.57
C MET A 1 -15.17 12.57 -21.56
N PRO A 2 -13.94 12.21 -21.35
CA PRO A 2 -13.64 11.37 -20.20
C PRO A 2 -14.04 12.17 -18.95
N ARG A 3 -15.08 11.69 -18.26
CA ARG A 3 -15.52 12.30 -17.02
C ARG A 3 -14.38 12.19 -16.02
N PHE A 4 -14.07 13.28 -15.35
CA PHE A 4 -13.18 13.32 -14.20
C PHE A 4 -13.86 12.55 -13.05
N ASP A 5 -13.92 11.23 -13.22
CA ASP A 5 -14.64 10.33 -12.32
C ASP A 5 -13.76 9.93 -11.13
N ILE A 6 -13.68 10.85 -10.18
CA ILE A 6 -12.99 10.60 -8.91
C ILE A 6 -13.69 9.52 -8.09
N VAL A 7 -15.03 9.46 -8.16
CA VAL A 7 -15.82 8.53 -7.35
C VAL A 7 -15.48 7.09 -7.70
N GLY A 8 -15.35 6.78 -8.99
CA GLY A 8 -14.92 5.46 -9.46
C GLY A 8 -13.50 5.07 -9.03
N GLN A 9 -12.67 6.03 -8.62
CA GLN A 9 -11.31 5.78 -8.18
C GLN A 9 -11.16 5.68 -6.64
N LEU A 10 -12.19 5.97 -5.85
CA LEU A 10 -12.10 5.99 -4.38
C LEU A 10 -11.61 4.66 -3.79
N GLY A 11 -12.06 3.53 -4.34
CA GLY A 11 -11.61 2.21 -3.90
C GLY A 11 -10.10 2.01 -4.08
N SER A 12 -9.55 2.45 -5.21
CA SER A 12 -8.13 2.44 -5.52
C SER A 12 -7.33 3.32 -4.54
N LEU A 13 -7.78 4.55 -4.33
CA LEU A 13 -7.12 5.49 -3.42
C LEU A 13 -7.10 4.97 -1.98
N ARG A 14 -8.19 4.39 -1.49
CA ARG A 14 -8.28 3.81 -0.15
C ARG A 14 -7.36 2.61 0.02
N ARG A 15 -7.33 1.68 -0.95
CA ARG A 15 -6.42 0.53 -0.90
C ARG A 15 -4.97 0.99 -0.82
N TYR A 16 -4.59 1.94 -1.66
CA TYR A 16 -3.22 2.46 -1.68
C TYR A 16 -2.88 3.21 -0.39
N ALA A 17 -3.75 4.08 0.09
CA ALA A 17 -3.57 4.78 1.36
C ALA A 17 -3.38 3.81 2.54
N ARG A 18 -4.16 2.72 2.60
CA ARG A 18 -4.00 1.67 3.62
C ARG A 18 -2.66 0.95 3.51
N SER A 19 -2.18 0.70 2.31
CA SER A 19 -0.85 0.09 2.11
C SER A 19 0.29 1.00 2.58
N LEU A 20 0.10 2.31 2.55
CA LEU A 20 1.08 3.29 3.01
C LEU A 20 1.02 3.50 4.52
N THR A 21 -0.17 3.74 5.06
CA THR A 21 -0.36 4.16 6.47
C THR A 21 -0.45 2.99 7.44
N ARG A 22 -0.85 1.80 6.99
CA ARG A 22 -1.15 0.60 7.80
C ARG A 22 -2.32 0.77 8.79
N ASP A 23 -2.88 1.95 8.89
CA ASP A 23 -3.99 2.29 9.76
C ASP A 23 -5.18 2.79 8.96
N SER A 24 -6.39 2.37 9.34
CA SER A 24 -7.61 2.70 8.59
C SER A 24 -8.00 4.16 8.73
N ALA A 25 -7.89 4.73 9.92
CA ALA A 25 -8.22 6.14 10.18
C ALA A 25 -7.23 7.06 9.48
N ASP A 26 -5.93 6.77 9.61
CA ASP A 26 -4.88 7.51 8.89
C ASP A 26 -5.03 7.42 7.37
N ALA A 27 -5.49 6.27 6.87
CA ALA A 27 -5.74 6.09 5.44
C ALA A 27 -6.90 6.95 4.94
N GLU A 28 -8.02 7.01 5.67
CA GLU A 28 -9.16 7.86 5.30
C GLU A 28 -8.78 9.34 5.34
N ASP A 29 -8.02 9.78 6.34
CA ASP A 29 -7.50 11.14 6.43
C ASP A 29 -6.58 11.48 5.24
N LEU A 30 -5.71 10.53 4.86
CA LEU A 30 -4.82 10.69 3.72
C LEU A 30 -5.60 10.80 2.40
N VAL A 31 -6.63 9.98 2.22
CA VAL A 31 -7.51 10.03 1.03
C VAL A 31 -8.23 11.36 0.97
N HIS A 32 -8.76 11.84 2.10
CA HIS A 32 -9.44 13.14 2.17
C HIS A 32 -8.51 14.29 1.75
N ASP A 33 -7.30 14.34 2.32
CA ASP A 33 -6.29 15.34 1.96
C ASP A 33 -5.91 15.27 0.46
N ALA A 34 -5.73 14.05 -0.05
CA ALA A 34 -5.43 13.85 -1.47
C ALA A 34 -6.58 14.31 -2.39
N LEU A 35 -7.84 14.10 -2.00
CA LEU A 35 -9.00 14.55 -2.78
C LEU A 35 -9.11 16.08 -2.81
N VAL A 36 -8.84 16.76 -1.70
CA VAL A 36 -8.78 18.23 -1.65
C VAL A 36 -7.70 18.73 -2.60
N ARG A 37 -6.49 18.17 -2.52
CA ARG A 37 -5.37 18.52 -3.42
C ARG A 37 -5.69 18.24 -4.89
N ALA A 38 -6.36 17.12 -5.17
CA ALA A 38 -6.79 16.75 -6.52
C ALA A 38 -7.81 17.76 -7.08
N TYR A 39 -8.75 18.19 -6.26
CA TYR A 39 -9.72 19.22 -6.66
C TYR A 39 -9.05 20.55 -6.97
N GLU A 40 -8.13 21.00 -6.11
CA GLU A 40 -7.35 22.24 -6.31
C GLU A 40 -6.51 22.17 -7.59
N ARG A 41 -5.92 21.03 -7.89
CA ARG A 41 -5.02 20.80 -9.03
C ARG A 41 -5.71 20.23 -10.27
N ARG A 42 -7.04 20.12 -10.29
CA ARG A 42 -7.78 19.49 -11.41
C ARG A 42 -7.45 20.07 -12.79
N GLY A 43 -7.10 21.35 -12.85
CA GLY A 43 -6.66 22.01 -14.09
C GLY A 43 -5.31 21.52 -14.62
N THR A 44 -4.52 20.84 -13.82
CA THR A 44 -3.23 20.27 -14.25
C THR A 44 -3.35 18.86 -14.82
N PHE A 45 -4.51 18.22 -14.64
CA PHE A 45 -4.75 16.91 -15.23
C PHE A 45 -4.91 17.03 -16.74
N ARG A 46 -4.09 16.27 -17.48
CA ARG A 46 -4.16 16.25 -18.94
C ARG A 46 -5.35 15.42 -19.39
N SER A 47 -6.20 16.02 -20.22
CA SER A 47 -7.32 15.31 -20.86
C SER A 47 -6.79 14.11 -21.65
N GLY A 48 -7.34 12.92 -21.40
CA GLY A 48 -6.87 11.67 -22.01
C GLY A 48 -5.75 10.96 -21.25
N GLY A 49 -5.22 11.54 -20.15
CA GLY A 49 -4.26 10.88 -19.27
C GLY A 49 -4.90 9.80 -18.37
N ASN A 50 -4.05 9.01 -17.72
CA ASN A 50 -4.50 8.03 -16.74
C ASN A 50 -4.88 8.72 -15.41
N LEU A 51 -6.19 8.93 -15.20
CA LEU A 51 -6.72 9.58 -14.00
C LEU A 51 -6.33 8.82 -12.73
N ARG A 52 -6.34 7.50 -12.75
CA ARG A 52 -5.94 6.67 -11.60
C ARG A 52 -4.47 6.93 -11.23
N ALA A 53 -3.57 6.86 -12.18
CA ALA A 53 -2.15 7.13 -11.95
C ALA A 53 -1.92 8.54 -11.41
N TRP A 54 -2.61 9.54 -11.94
CA TRP A 54 -2.52 10.91 -11.47
C TRP A 54 -3.03 11.08 -10.04
N LEU A 55 -4.19 10.49 -9.70
CA LEU A 55 -4.73 10.51 -8.34
C LEU A 55 -3.83 9.77 -7.34
N LEU A 56 -3.30 8.60 -7.73
CA LEU A 56 -2.38 7.84 -6.88
C LEU A 56 -1.07 8.59 -6.63
N SER A 57 -0.58 9.39 -7.60
CA SER A 57 0.57 10.27 -7.39
C SER A 57 0.29 11.34 -6.33
N ILE A 58 -0.94 11.87 -6.29
CA ILE A 58 -1.34 12.86 -5.29
C ILE A 58 -1.41 12.22 -3.89
N VAL A 59 -1.97 11.01 -3.78
CA VAL A 59 -1.97 10.25 -2.51
C VAL A 59 -0.54 9.99 -2.03
N HIS A 60 0.34 9.54 -2.93
CA HIS A 60 1.74 9.29 -2.61
C HIS A 60 2.44 10.54 -2.07
N ASN A 61 2.32 11.65 -2.79
CA ASN A 61 2.93 12.92 -2.39
C ASN A 61 2.35 13.44 -1.06
N ALA A 62 1.04 13.34 -0.86
CA ALA A 62 0.40 13.71 0.41
C ALA A 62 0.94 12.87 1.58
N PHE A 63 1.16 11.57 1.36
CA PHE A 63 1.77 10.69 2.34
C PHE A 63 3.21 11.09 2.66
N ILE A 64 4.04 11.35 1.66
CA ILE A 64 5.43 11.79 1.87
C ILE A 64 5.49 13.11 2.65
N ASP A 65 4.62 14.07 2.32
CA ASP A 65 4.52 15.34 3.06
C ASP A 65 4.14 15.11 4.52
N LYS A 66 3.15 14.25 4.77
CA LYS A 66 2.71 13.88 6.14
C LYS A 66 3.84 13.22 6.93
N MET A 67 4.61 12.33 6.29
CA MET A 67 5.76 11.68 6.94
C MET A 67 6.89 12.65 7.25
N ARG A 68 7.17 13.60 6.36
CA ARG A 68 8.16 14.68 6.63
C ARG A 68 7.73 15.54 7.80
N SER A 69 6.46 15.95 7.85
CA SER A 69 5.89 16.72 8.95
C SER A 69 5.99 15.99 10.28
N ARG A 70 5.59 14.71 10.32
CA ARG A 70 5.71 13.87 11.53
C ARG A 70 7.15 13.71 12.01
N ARG A 71 8.12 13.53 11.11
CA ARG A 71 9.56 13.46 11.46
C ARG A 71 10.06 14.78 12.04
N SER A 72 9.66 15.90 11.44
CA SER A 72 10.03 17.22 11.94
C SER A 72 9.44 17.51 13.32
N GLU A 73 8.21 17.07 13.57
CA GLU A 73 7.54 17.20 14.86
C GLU A 73 8.14 16.26 15.90
N ALA A 74 8.40 15.00 15.54
CA ALA A 74 9.07 14.02 16.42
C ALA A 74 10.47 14.51 16.83
N ALA A 75 11.25 15.10 15.93
CA ALA A 75 12.55 15.70 16.26
C ALA A 75 12.42 16.87 17.25
N ARG A 76 11.32 17.64 17.22
CA ARG A 76 11.00 18.70 18.21
C ARG A 76 10.54 18.10 19.54
N VAL A 77 9.77 17.00 19.51
CA VAL A 77 9.22 16.30 20.70
C VAL A 77 10.29 15.45 21.37
N GLU A 78 11.25 14.88 20.64
CA GLU A 78 12.38 14.14 21.22
C GLU A 78 13.26 15.03 22.09
N GLN A 79 13.30 16.33 21.79
CA GLN A 79 13.85 17.35 22.70
C GLN A 79 12.96 17.59 23.95
N ALA A 80 11.70 17.15 23.94
CA ALA A 80 10.71 17.35 25.02
C ALA A 80 10.28 16.05 25.75
N GLY A 81 10.77 14.88 25.38
CA GLY A 81 10.69 13.64 26.16
C GLY A 81 9.36 12.88 26.14
N TYR A 82 8.56 12.95 25.06
CA TYR A 82 7.33 12.15 24.94
C TYR A 82 7.36 11.26 23.68
N LEU A 83 7.31 9.94 23.92
CA LEU A 83 7.14 8.90 22.89
C LEU A 83 5.68 8.51 22.80
N THR A 84 5.05 8.61 21.64
CA THR A 84 3.73 8.05 21.37
C THR A 84 3.87 6.82 20.48
N ASP A 85 3.49 5.67 21.04
CA ASP A 85 3.40 4.40 20.35
C ASP A 85 2.16 4.38 19.44
N ALA A 86 2.35 3.99 18.17
CA ALA A 86 1.25 3.81 17.23
C ALA A 86 0.71 2.38 17.35
N SER A 87 -0.49 2.24 17.87
CA SER A 87 -1.22 0.98 17.99
C SER A 87 -1.80 0.55 16.64
N THR A 88 -1.54 -0.69 16.25
CA THR A 88 -2.12 -1.34 15.08
C THR A 88 -3.35 -2.14 15.49
N PRO A 89 -4.56 -1.87 14.96
CA PRO A 89 -5.72 -2.73 15.22
C PRO A 89 -5.61 -4.04 14.42
N ALA A 90 -5.93 -5.15 15.07
CA ALA A 90 -5.97 -6.47 14.48
C ALA A 90 -7.12 -6.61 13.46
N PRO A 91 -6.92 -7.28 12.34
CA PRO A 91 -7.96 -7.51 11.34
C PRO A 91 -8.75 -8.79 11.61
N GLN A 92 -10.03 -8.74 11.26
CA GLN A 92 -10.96 -9.87 11.27
C GLN A 92 -10.55 -10.95 10.26
N GLU A 93 -10.84 -12.20 10.63
CA GLU A 93 -10.44 -13.43 9.97
C GLU A 93 -10.82 -13.55 8.49
N HIS A 94 -9.80 -13.57 7.67
CA HIS A 94 -9.83 -14.20 6.35
C HIS A 94 -8.88 -15.39 6.40
N SER A 95 -9.03 -16.36 5.48
CA SER A 95 -8.28 -17.63 5.49
C SER A 95 -6.80 -17.43 5.90
N VAL A 96 -6.25 -18.35 6.68
CA VAL A 96 -4.87 -18.33 7.21
C VAL A 96 -3.84 -17.93 6.14
N ARG A 97 -4.01 -18.40 4.91
CA ARG A 97 -3.13 -18.06 3.79
C ARG A 97 -3.20 -16.59 3.38
N LEU A 98 -4.38 -15.98 3.37
CA LEU A 98 -4.55 -14.56 3.05
C LEU A 98 -3.94 -13.67 4.15
N ALA A 99 -4.10 -14.07 5.41
CA ALA A 99 -3.47 -13.39 6.54
C ALA A 99 -1.94 -13.42 6.44
N GLN A 100 -1.36 -14.57 6.07
CA GLN A 100 0.09 -14.73 5.87
C GLN A 100 0.61 -13.86 4.73
N VAL A 101 -0.07 -13.83 3.58
CA VAL A 101 0.29 -12.98 2.43
C VAL A 101 0.22 -11.50 2.81
N ARG A 102 -0.83 -11.13 3.55
CA ARG A 102 -0.99 -9.76 4.04
C ARG A 102 0.12 -9.37 5.00
N GLU A 103 0.44 -10.22 5.96
CA GLU A 103 1.52 -9.99 6.91
C GLU A 103 2.86 -9.85 6.19
N ALA A 104 3.17 -10.75 5.26
CA ALA A 104 4.36 -10.69 4.43
C ALA A 104 4.43 -9.37 3.63
N PHE A 105 3.32 -8.95 3.03
CA PHE A 105 3.25 -7.69 2.30
C PHE A 105 3.51 -6.48 3.21
N PHE A 106 2.92 -6.45 4.39
CA PHE A 106 3.10 -5.36 5.35
C PHE A 106 4.47 -5.39 6.06
N SER A 107 5.19 -6.49 6.02
CA SER A 107 6.57 -6.57 6.51
C SER A 107 7.59 -5.95 5.56
N LEU A 108 7.21 -5.74 4.30
CA LEU A 108 8.07 -5.06 3.34
C LEU A 108 8.38 -3.62 3.76
N PRO A 109 9.61 -3.12 3.50
CA PRO A 109 9.88 -1.70 3.59
C PRO A 109 8.88 -0.89 2.76
N GLU A 110 8.49 0.28 3.25
CA GLU A 110 7.44 1.11 2.64
C GLU A 110 7.69 1.36 1.15
N GLU A 111 8.91 1.70 0.76
CA GLU A 111 9.27 1.97 -0.63
C GLU A 111 9.10 0.78 -1.57
N GLN A 112 9.36 -0.44 -1.06
CA GLN A 112 9.16 -1.68 -1.79
C GLN A 112 7.68 -2.04 -1.86
N ARG A 113 6.97 -1.87 -0.76
CA ARG A 113 5.54 -2.12 -0.65
C ARG A 113 4.73 -1.21 -1.54
N SER A 114 5.00 0.11 -1.53
CA SER A 114 4.32 1.09 -2.38
C SER A 114 4.56 0.82 -3.87
N ALA A 115 5.80 0.55 -4.27
CA ALA A 115 6.14 0.22 -5.66
C ALA A 115 5.40 -1.04 -6.14
N LEU A 116 5.41 -2.10 -5.34
CA LEU A 116 4.71 -3.34 -5.66
C LEU A 116 3.19 -3.14 -5.72
N HIS A 117 2.61 -2.36 -4.81
CA HIS A 117 1.18 -2.06 -4.79
C HIS A 117 0.73 -1.36 -6.07
N LEU A 118 1.43 -0.31 -6.48
CA LEU A 118 1.08 0.47 -7.68
C LEU A 118 1.05 -0.39 -8.95
N VAL A 119 2.00 -1.30 -9.10
CA VAL A 119 2.09 -2.14 -10.30
C VAL A 119 1.21 -3.38 -10.19
N ALA A 120 1.31 -4.15 -9.10
CA ALA A 120 0.65 -5.45 -8.99
C ALA A 120 -0.83 -5.36 -8.60
N ILE A 121 -1.23 -4.34 -7.84
CA ILE A 121 -2.61 -4.20 -7.33
C ILE A 121 -3.38 -3.15 -8.12
N GLU A 122 -2.79 -1.99 -8.34
CA GLU A 122 -3.45 -0.90 -9.06
C GLU A 122 -3.28 -0.98 -10.59
N GLY A 123 -2.41 -1.85 -11.07
CA GLY A 123 -2.25 -2.15 -12.49
C GLY A 123 -1.57 -1.05 -13.29
N LEU A 124 -0.78 -0.19 -12.64
CA LEU A 124 0.01 0.83 -13.34
C LEU A 124 1.15 0.17 -14.12
N SER A 125 1.51 0.75 -15.26
CA SER A 125 2.77 0.43 -15.91
C SER A 125 3.95 0.83 -15.02
N TYR A 126 5.12 0.27 -15.25
CA TYR A 126 6.32 0.63 -14.50
C TYR A 126 6.65 2.12 -14.63
N GLN A 127 6.45 2.70 -15.79
CA GLN A 127 6.67 4.13 -15.99
C GLN A 127 5.67 4.98 -15.21
N GLU A 128 4.37 4.65 -15.27
CA GLU A 128 3.34 5.35 -14.50
C GLU A 128 3.58 5.25 -12.99
N ALA A 129 3.99 4.08 -12.51
CA ALA A 129 4.31 3.88 -11.10
C ALA A 129 5.58 4.64 -10.66
N ALA A 130 6.60 4.72 -11.53
CA ALA A 130 7.79 5.53 -11.30
C ALA A 130 7.43 7.01 -11.21
N ASP A 131 6.64 7.51 -12.15
CA ASP A 131 6.18 8.89 -12.19
C ASP A 131 5.31 9.22 -10.96
N ALA A 132 4.39 8.31 -10.59
CA ALA A 132 3.53 8.48 -9.41
C ALA A 132 4.33 8.51 -8.09
N SER A 133 5.41 7.76 -8.01
CA SER A 133 6.29 7.70 -6.83
C SER A 133 7.37 8.78 -6.84
N GLY A 134 7.54 9.51 -7.95
CA GLY A 134 8.58 10.52 -8.11
C GLY A 134 10.01 9.96 -8.10
N VAL A 135 10.20 8.75 -8.62
CA VAL A 135 11.51 8.07 -8.67
C VAL A 135 11.87 7.67 -10.11
N PRO A 136 13.17 7.53 -10.43
CA PRO A 136 13.59 6.99 -11.73
C PRO A 136 13.05 5.58 -11.95
N LEU A 137 12.79 5.23 -13.20
CA LEU A 137 12.28 3.90 -13.59
C LEU A 137 13.15 2.75 -13.07
N GLY A 138 14.47 2.87 -13.16
CA GLY A 138 15.40 1.86 -12.65
C GLY A 138 15.29 1.67 -11.13
N THR A 139 15.06 2.73 -10.38
CA THR A 139 14.81 2.69 -8.94
C THR A 139 13.52 1.94 -8.63
N LEU A 140 12.44 2.23 -9.34
CA LEU A 140 11.17 1.51 -9.18
C LEU A 140 11.33 0.02 -9.47
N MET A 141 11.96 -0.33 -10.57
CA MET A 141 12.20 -1.73 -10.96
C MET A 141 13.01 -2.49 -9.90
N SER A 142 14.04 -1.85 -9.35
CA SER A 142 14.85 -2.40 -8.26
C SER A 142 14.02 -2.63 -6.99
N ARG A 143 13.16 -1.68 -6.62
CA ARG A 143 12.24 -1.82 -5.46
C ARG A 143 11.28 -2.98 -5.63
N ILE A 144 10.67 -3.12 -6.81
CA ILE A 144 9.76 -4.23 -7.14
C ILE A 144 10.51 -5.57 -7.12
N GLY A 145 11.71 -5.64 -7.68
CA GLY A 145 12.53 -6.84 -7.67
C GLY A 145 12.86 -7.32 -6.25
N ARG A 146 13.25 -6.41 -5.36
CA ARG A 146 13.51 -6.71 -3.95
C ARG A 146 12.25 -7.12 -3.19
N ALA A 147 11.12 -6.45 -3.43
CA ALA A 147 9.83 -6.82 -2.84
C ALA A 147 9.42 -8.25 -3.20
N ARG A 148 9.52 -8.61 -4.48
CA ARG A 148 9.20 -9.96 -4.97
C ARG A 148 10.14 -11.02 -4.41
N ALA A 149 11.43 -10.71 -4.28
CA ALA A 149 12.42 -11.62 -3.68
C ALA A 149 12.11 -11.87 -2.21
N ALA A 150 11.80 -10.81 -1.44
CA ALA A 150 11.43 -10.92 -0.04
C ALA A 150 10.17 -11.76 0.17
N LEU A 151 9.12 -11.53 -0.63
CA LEU A 151 7.88 -12.32 -0.53
C LEU A 151 8.10 -13.80 -0.87
N ARG A 152 8.89 -14.12 -1.89
CA ARG A 152 9.25 -15.53 -2.20
C ARG A 152 10.04 -16.19 -1.06
N GLY A 153 10.96 -15.46 -0.43
CA GLY A 153 11.71 -15.95 0.72
C GLY A 153 10.82 -16.30 1.90
N MET A 154 9.81 -15.48 2.17
CA MET A 154 8.83 -15.71 3.24
C MET A 154 7.90 -16.90 2.93
N GLU A 155 7.47 -17.05 1.68
CA GLU A 155 6.65 -18.19 1.24
C GLU A 155 7.41 -19.53 1.38
N SER A 156 8.71 -19.53 1.08
CA SER A 156 9.57 -20.71 1.23
C SER A 156 9.86 -21.06 2.70
N ALA A 157 9.78 -20.09 3.61
CA ALA A 157 9.99 -20.26 5.04
C ALA A 157 8.69 -20.65 5.78
N ALA A 158 7.53 -20.51 5.15
CA ALA A 158 6.26 -20.93 5.74
C ALA A 158 6.22 -22.46 5.85
N PRO A 159 5.85 -23.04 7.02
CA PRO A 159 5.70 -24.49 7.14
C PRO A 159 4.67 -24.97 6.13
N ALA A 160 5.01 -26.04 5.39
CA ALA A 160 4.09 -26.67 4.45
C ALA A 160 2.76 -26.97 5.15
N PRO A 161 1.60 -26.72 4.51
CA PRO A 161 0.31 -27.03 5.10
C PRO A 161 0.31 -28.49 5.49
N ALA A 162 0.00 -28.79 6.76
CA ALA A 162 -0.13 -30.13 7.24
C ALA A 162 -1.12 -30.86 6.33
N LYS A 163 -0.64 -31.88 5.63
CA LYS A 163 -1.51 -32.75 4.84
C LYS A 163 -2.43 -33.44 5.84
N ASN A 164 -3.64 -32.94 5.98
CA ASN A 164 -4.70 -33.66 6.68
C ASN A 164 -4.97 -34.95 5.91
N HIS A 165 -4.30 -36.03 6.32
CA HIS A 165 -4.71 -37.37 5.96
C HIS A 165 -6.05 -37.62 6.64
N LEU A 166 -7.13 -37.40 5.90
CA LEU A 166 -8.43 -37.99 6.26
C LEU A 166 -8.28 -39.52 6.28
N ARG A 167 -8.08 -40.04 7.47
CA ARG A 167 -8.11 -41.47 7.69
C ARG A 167 -9.59 -41.88 7.67
N ILE A 168 -10.02 -42.46 6.57
CA ILE A 168 -11.33 -43.12 6.49
C ILE A 168 -11.23 -44.33 7.43
N VAL A 169 -11.90 -44.24 8.56
CA VAL A 169 -12.11 -45.40 9.43
C VAL A 169 -13.20 -46.24 8.77
N GLY A 170 -12.77 -47.28 8.07
CA GLY A 170 -13.69 -48.31 7.57
C GLY A 170 -14.28 -49.10 8.73
N ASP A 171 -15.58 -49.20 8.73
CA ASP A 171 -16.39 -50.00 9.64
C ASP A 171 -16.14 -51.52 9.40
N PRO A 172 -15.86 -52.33 10.40
CA PRO A 172 -15.79 -53.78 10.24
C PRO A 172 -17.17 -54.39 10.50
N SER A 173 -17.71 -55.05 9.49
CA SER A 173 -18.75 -56.09 9.68
C SER A 173 -18.19 -57.42 9.34
#